data_4eb256f7a3b31bb26c2820c42ed696ec
#
_entry.id   4eb256f7a3b31bb26c2820c42ed696ec
#
_cell.length_a   1.000
_cell.length_b   1.000
_cell.length_c   1.000
_cell.angle_alpha   90.00
_cell.angle_beta   90.00
_cell.angle_gamma   90.00
#
_symmetry.space_group_name_H-M   'P 1'
#
loop_
_entity.id
_entity.type
_entity.pdbx_description
1 polymer ?
#
loop_
_entity_poly.entity_id
_entity_poly.type
_entity_poly.pdbx_seq_one_letter_code
_entity_poly.pdbx_strand_id
1 'polypeptide(L)'
;PFGYLEVSAAVLGRAVLEADLGLIWSWVDMADLGDLAWGDLDRLIDDLRIAREAGVAALLKETPRGWKVSLRSRGAADVGAIAQAHGGGGHHNAAGFTLAGERTAVVEAIRVGLRG
;
A
#
# COMPACT_ATOMS: atom_id res chain seq x y z
N PRO A 1 21.17 -2.20 -1.41
CA PRO A 1 21.71 -3.13 -0.42
C PRO A 1 21.02 -4.48 -0.46
N PHE A 2 21.71 -5.50 -0.02
CA PHE A 2 21.19 -6.87 -0.05
C PHE A 2 19.89 -7.01 0.77
N GLY A 3 19.81 -6.31 1.90
CA GLY A 3 18.60 -6.30 2.72
C GLY A 3 17.36 -5.84 1.97
N TYR A 4 17.51 -4.97 0.99
CA TYR A 4 16.40 -4.56 0.11
C TYR A 4 15.87 -5.74 -0.70
N LEU A 5 16.75 -6.60 -1.18
CA LEU A 5 16.32 -7.79 -1.93
C LEU A 5 15.55 -8.76 -1.04
N GLU A 6 15.99 -8.94 0.19
CA GLU A 6 15.30 -9.80 1.16
C GLU A 6 13.90 -9.28 1.49
N VAL A 7 13.80 -7.98 1.78
CA VAL A 7 12.51 -7.32 2.07
C VAL A 7 11.61 -7.37 0.85
N SER A 8 12.14 -7.08 -0.33
CA SER A 8 11.37 -7.12 -1.57
C SER A 8 10.78 -8.51 -1.81
N ALA A 9 11.57 -9.56 -1.63
CA ALA A 9 11.10 -10.92 -1.80
C ALA A 9 9.95 -11.25 -0.82
N ALA A 10 10.09 -10.84 0.45
CA ALA A 10 9.06 -11.07 1.45
C ALA A 10 7.76 -10.32 1.10
N VAL A 11 7.87 -9.03 0.79
CA VAL A 11 6.72 -8.17 0.52
C VAL A 11 5.99 -8.61 -0.76
N LEU A 12 6.71 -8.85 -1.83
CA LEU A 12 6.10 -9.29 -3.09
C LEU A 12 5.51 -10.69 -2.96
N GLY A 13 6.17 -11.57 -2.20
CA GLY A 13 5.68 -12.93 -1.98
C GLY A 13 4.40 -13.02 -1.14
N ARG A 14 4.13 -12.02 -0.29
CA ARG A 14 2.91 -11.96 0.54
C ARG A 14 1.79 -11.12 -0.08
N ALA A 15 1.98 -10.63 -1.29
CA ALA A 15 0.97 -9.80 -1.94
C ALA A 15 -0.36 -10.55 -2.12
N VAL A 16 -1.45 -9.84 -1.87
CA VAL A 16 -2.81 -10.37 -1.98
C VAL A 16 -3.53 -9.67 -3.12
N LEU A 17 -4.08 -10.45 -4.05
CA LEU A 17 -4.91 -9.95 -5.13
C LEU A 17 -6.38 -10.17 -4.80
N GLU A 18 -7.15 -9.09 -4.75
CA GLU A 18 -8.60 -9.13 -4.60
C GLU A 18 -9.22 -8.73 -5.93
N ALA A 19 -9.42 -9.70 -6.79
CA ALA A 19 -9.81 -9.47 -8.18
C ALA A 19 -11.17 -8.78 -8.32
N ASP A 20 -12.11 -9.07 -7.42
CA ASP A 20 -13.43 -8.44 -7.41
C ASP A 20 -13.39 -6.93 -7.16
N LEU A 21 -12.39 -6.45 -6.43
CA LEU A 21 -12.19 -5.03 -6.18
C LEU A 21 -11.13 -4.41 -7.10
N GLY A 22 -10.43 -5.20 -7.88
CA GLY A 22 -9.30 -4.74 -8.67
C GLY A 22 -8.18 -4.20 -7.79
N LEU A 23 -7.96 -4.82 -6.62
CA LEU A 23 -7.00 -4.37 -5.62
C LEU A 23 -5.89 -5.40 -5.43
N ILE A 24 -4.64 -4.94 -5.47
CA ILE A 24 -3.50 -5.72 -4.98
C ILE A 24 -2.87 -4.98 -3.80
N TRP A 25 -2.54 -5.68 -2.73
CA TRP A 25 -1.93 -5.05 -1.58
C TRP A 25 -0.90 -5.97 -0.91
N SER A 26 0.02 -5.35 -0.20
CA SER A 26 1.01 -6.04 0.63
C SER A 26 1.41 -5.14 1.79
N TRP A 27 2.29 -5.63 2.66
CA TRP A 27 2.71 -4.87 3.83
C TRP A 27 4.17 -5.12 4.16
N VAL A 28 4.74 -4.15 4.90
CA VAL A 28 6.09 -4.22 5.48
C VAL A 28 5.94 -3.84 6.94
N ASP A 29 6.29 -4.73 7.85
CA ASP A 29 6.32 -4.38 9.27
C ASP A 29 7.70 -3.88 9.69
N MET A 30 7.83 -3.38 10.92
CA MET A 30 9.09 -2.81 11.40
C MET A 30 10.20 -3.86 11.50
N ALA A 31 9.84 -5.11 11.75
CA ALA A 31 10.82 -6.20 11.77
C ALA A 31 11.38 -6.48 10.38
N ASP A 32 10.53 -6.43 9.35
CA ASP A 32 10.98 -6.58 7.96
C ASP A 32 11.95 -5.47 7.56
N LEU A 33 11.67 -4.24 8.00
CA LEU A 33 12.48 -3.08 7.61
C LEU A 33 13.94 -3.22 8.02
N GLY A 34 14.20 -3.68 9.25
CA GLY A 34 15.55 -3.78 9.77
C GLY A 34 16.26 -2.42 9.73
N ASP A 35 17.43 -2.39 9.10
CA ASP A 35 18.26 -1.19 8.98
C ASP A 35 17.94 -0.34 7.74
N LEU A 36 16.96 -0.75 6.93
CA LEU A 36 16.58 0.01 5.74
C LEU A 36 15.77 1.25 6.12
N ALA A 37 15.91 2.31 5.34
CA ALA A 37 15.03 3.47 5.47
C ALA A 37 13.72 3.24 4.70
N TRP A 38 12.63 3.87 5.15
CA TRP A 38 11.35 3.75 4.46
C TRP A 38 11.43 4.20 2.99
N GLY A 39 12.25 5.21 2.69
CA GLY A 39 12.45 5.67 1.31
C GLY A 39 13.03 4.60 0.39
N ASP A 40 13.78 3.65 0.93
CA ASP A 40 14.33 2.54 0.15
C ASP A 40 13.23 1.61 -0.37
N LEU A 41 12.05 1.65 0.25
CA LEU A 41 10.93 0.77 -0.07
C LEU A 41 9.89 1.42 -1.00
N ASP A 42 10.06 2.69 -1.35
CA ASP A 42 9.10 3.41 -2.20
C ASP A 42 8.91 2.77 -3.57
N ARG A 43 9.89 2.02 -4.04
CA ARG A 43 9.83 1.32 -5.32
C ARG A 43 8.91 0.11 -5.31
N LEU A 44 8.63 -0.46 -4.13
CA LEU A 44 7.82 -1.68 -4.03
C LEU A 44 6.38 -1.47 -4.45
N ILE A 45 5.83 -0.27 -4.22
CA ILE A 45 4.47 0.03 -4.67
C ILE A 45 4.36 -0.03 -6.20
N ASP A 46 5.41 0.37 -6.89
CA ASP A 46 5.42 0.32 -8.35
C ASP A 46 5.53 -1.12 -8.87
N ASP A 47 6.22 -1.99 -8.14
CA ASP A 47 6.28 -3.41 -8.48
C ASP A 47 4.90 -4.08 -8.33
N LEU A 48 4.15 -3.71 -7.29
CA LEU A 48 2.78 -4.22 -7.10
C LEU A 48 1.85 -3.80 -8.24
N ARG A 49 2.06 -2.62 -8.82
CA ARG A 49 1.26 -2.10 -9.93
C ARG A 49 1.39 -2.93 -11.21
N ILE A 50 2.38 -3.79 -11.32
CA ILE A 50 2.60 -4.62 -12.51
C ILE A 50 1.46 -5.62 -12.71
N ALA A 51 0.77 -6.02 -11.65
CA ALA A 51 -0.36 -6.94 -11.75
C ALA A 51 -1.49 -6.31 -12.57
N ARG A 52 -1.73 -6.83 -13.77
CA ARG A 52 -2.72 -6.30 -14.71
C ARG A 52 -4.15 -6.43 -14.21
N GLU A 53 -4.40 -7.42 -13.35
CA GLU A 53 -5.71 -7.73 -12.77
C GLU A 53 -6.15 -6.68 -11.76
N ALA A 54 -5.23 -5.83 -11.30
CA ALA A 54 -5.52 -4.81 -10.29
C ALA A 54 -5.41 -3.41 -10.87
N GLY A 55 -6.48 -2.63 -10.75
CA GLY A 55 -6.46 -1.20 -11.07
C GLY A 55 -5.86 -0.35 -9.97
N VAL A 56 -5.85 -0.87 -8.73
CA VAL A 56 -5.31 -0.17 -7.56
C VAL A 56 -4.29 -1.05 -6.84
N ALA A 57 -3.17 -0.45 -6.46
CA ALA A 57 -2.15 -1.09 -5.62
C ALA A 57 -2.01 -0.33 -4.31
N ALA A 58 -1.86 -1.06 -3.20
CA ALA A 58 -1.65 -0.50 -1.88
C ALA A 58 -0.47 -1.17 -1.18
N LEU A 59 0.41 -0.38 -0.60
CA LEU A 59 1.50 -0.87 0.24
C LEU A 59 1.35 -0.26 1.63
N LEU A 60 1.25 -1.11 2.64
CA LEU A 60 1.11 -0.71 4.04
C LEU A 60 2.45 -0.84 4.74
N LYS A 61 2.96 0.26 5.28
CA LYS A 61 4.25 0.31 5.99
C LYS A 61 4.00 0.60 7.46
N GLU A 62 4.41 -0.31 8.33
CA GLU A 62 4.24 -0.14 9.77
C GLU A 62 5.16 0.95 10.30
N THR A 63 4.60 1.87 11.08
CA THR A 63 5.31 2.92 11.78
C THR A 63 4.87 2.96 13.24
N PRO A 64 5.58 3.67 14.13
CA PRO A 64 5.13 3.82 15.52
C PRO A 64 3.76 4.50 15.65
N ARG A 65 3.30 5.21 14.61
CA ARG A 65 2.01 5.93 14.62
C ARG A 65 0.88 5.15 13.96
N GLY A 66 1.17 3.98 13.39
CA GLY A 66 0.20 3.21 12.64
C GLY A 66 0.76 2.79 11.29
N TRP A 67 -0.13 2.46 10.37
CA TRP A 67 0.25 2.03 9.03
C TRP A 67 0.24 3.20 8.06
N LYS A 68 1.40 3.48 7.48
CA LYS A 68 1.50 4.46 6.40
C LYS A 68 1.17 3.75 5.10
N VAL A 69 0.08 4.16 4.46
CA VAL A 69 -0.43 3.53 3.25
C VAL A 69 -0.03 4.35 2.03
N SER A 70 0.57 3.70 1.05
CA SER A 70 0.79 4.26 -0.28
C SER A 70 -0.19 3.63 -1.26
N LEU A 71 -0.87 4.46 -2.04
CA LEU A 71 -1.87 4.03 -3.01
C LEU A 71 -1.47 4.47 -4.41
N ARG A 72 -1.69 3.58 -5.39
CA ARG A 72 -1.52 3.89 -6.81
C ARG A 72 -2.74 3.41 -7.58
N SER A 73 -3.13 4.15 -8.59
CA SER A 73 -4.27 3.80 -9.45
C SER A 73 -3.87 3.91 -10.92
N ARG A 74 -4.43 3.03 -11.75
CA ARG A 74 -4.22 3.08 -13.21
C ARG A 74 -5.23 3.94 -13.94
N GLY A 75 -6.17 4.55 -13.22
CA GLY A 75 -7.06 5.50 -13.86
C GLY A 75 -8.43 5.66 -13.23
N ALA A 76 -9.24 4.61 -13.19
CA ALA A 76 -10.64 4.74 -12.80
C ALA A 76 -10.84 5.15 -11.33
N ALA A 77 -10.12 4.53 -10.42
CA ALA A 77 -10.27 4.84 -8.99
C ALA A 77 -9.49 6.09 -8.61
N ASP A 78 -10.13 6.98 -7.85
CA ASP A 78 -9.51 8.17 -7.30
C ASP A 78 -8.92 7.86 -5.92
N VAL A 79 -7.64 7.49 -5.90
CA VAL A 79 -6.97 7.16 -4.64
C VAL A 79 -6.67 8.41 -3.80
N GLY A 80 -6.63 9.57 -4.43
CA GLY A 80 -6.52 10.84 -3.71
C GLY A 80 -7.71 11.10 -2.80
N ALA A 81 -8.91 10.80 -3.28
CA ALA A 81 -10.14 10.94 -2.50
C ALA A 81 -10.16 9.95 -1.33
N ILE A 82 -9.71 8.71 -1.55
CA ILE A 82 -9.62 7.70 -0.49
C ILE A 82 -8.66 8.18 0.61
N ALA A 83 -7.48 8.64 0.23
CA ALA A 83 -6.48 9.13 1.18
C ALA A 83 -7.00 10.34 1.95
N GLN A 84 -7.66 11.27 1.29
CA GLN A 84 -8.19 12.48 1.90
C GLN A 84 -9.24 12.16 2.98
N ALA A 85 -10.05 11.14 2.76
CA ALA A 85 -11.07 10.70 3.72
C ALA A 85 -10.44 10.24 5.04
N HIS A 86 -9.16 9.90 5.05
CA HIS A 86 -8.41 9.46 6.22
C HIS A 86 -7.33 10.47 6.66
N GLY A 87 -7.46 11.72 6.26
CA GLY A 87 -6.55 12.78 6.69
C GLY A 87 -5.26 12.88 5.88
N GLY A 88 -5.11 12.07 4.85
CA GLY A 88 -3.97 12.15 3.94
C GLY A 88 -4.28 12.96 2.70
N GLY A 89 -3.65 12.63 1.59
CA GLY A 89 -3.87 13.33 0.33
C GLY A 89 -2.99 12.82 -0.78
N GLY A 90 -3.01 13.53 -1.89
CA GLY A 90 -2.23 13.23 -3.06
C GLY A 90 -3.02 13.52 -4.33
N HIS A 91 -2.68 12.78 -5.37
CA HIS A 91 -3.31 12.92 -6.67
C HIS A 91 -4.28 11.76 -6.92
N HIS A 92 -5.11 11.90 -7.96
CA HIS A 92 -6.04 10.86 -8.40
C HIS A 92 -5.38 9.48 -8.52
N ASN A 93 -4.15 9.43 -9.04
CA ASN A 93 -3.44 8.18 -9.34
C ASN A 93 -2.36 7.81 -8.33
N ALA A 94 -2.01 8.69 -7.40
CA ALA A 94 -0.96 8.44 -6.42
C ALA A 94 -1.22 9.25 -5.16
N ALA A 95 -1.42 8.56 -4.04
CA ALA A 95 -1.78 9.21 -2.80
C ALA A 95 -1.34 8.37 -1.60
N GLY A 96 -1.48 8.92 -0.41
CA GLY A 96 -1.16 8.21 0.81
C GLY A 96 -1.81 8.79 2.05
N PHE A 97 -1.92 7.95 3.06
CA PHE A 97 -2.45 8.35 4.37
C PHE A 97 -1.85 7.44 5.45
N THR A 98 -1.98 7.86 6.71
CA THR A 98 -1.56 7.06 7.86
C THR A 98 -2.77 6.78 8.73
N LEU A 99 -2.95 5.54 9.11
CA LEU A 99 -4.09 5.12 9.92
C LEU A 99 -3.61 4.19 11.03
N ALA A 100 -3.98 4.54 12.28
CA ALA A 100 -3.68 3.71 13.43
C ALA A 100 -4.60 2.49 13.46
N GLY A 101 -4.18 1.44 14.15
CA GLY A 101 -4.98 0.24 14.34
C GLY A 101 -4.35 -0.99 13.69
N GLU A 102 -5.09 -2.07 13.69
CA GLU A 102 -4.67 -3.35 13.13
C GLU A 102 -4.58 -3.27 11.60
N ARG A 103 -3.61 -4.00 11.03
CA ARG A 103 -3.45 -4.07 9.58
C ARG A 103 -4.76 -4.45 8.87
N THR A 104 -5.50 -5.41 9.42
CA THR A 104 -6.77 -5.86 8.84
C THR A 104 -7.80 -4.74 8.76
N ALA A 105 -7.88 -3.88 9.77
CA ALA A 105 -8.78 -2.73 9.76
C ALA A 105 -8.37 -1.69 8.72
N VAL A 106 -7.07 -1.50 8.55
CA VAL A 106 -6.54 -0.55 7.55
C VAL A 106 -6.87 -1.03 6.13
N VAL A 107 -6.68 -2.32 5.86
CA VAL A 107 -7.05 -2.91 4.57
C VAL A 107 -8.55 -2.77 4.32
N GLU A 108 -9.39 -2.98 5.34
CA GLU A 108 -10.84 -2.81 5.20
C GLU A 108 -11.21 -1.37 4.88
N ALA A 109 -10.51 -0.39 5.44
CA ALA A 109 -10.73 1.02 5.09
C ALA A 109 -10.48 1.28 3.59
N ILE A 110 -9.45 0.64 3.03
CA ILE A 110 -9.17 0.73 1.59
C ILE A 110 -10.31 0.10 0.79
N ARG A 111 -10.77 -1.09 1.19
CA ARG A 111 -11.87 -1.79 0.52
C ARG A 111 -13.14 -0.95 0.51
N VAL A 112 -13.48 -0.36 1.64
CA VAL A 112 -14.64 0.53 1.76
C VAL A 112 -14.52 1.70 0.81
N GLY A 113 -13.35 2.33 0.74
CA GLY A 113 -13.09 3.43 -0.18
C GLY A 113 -13.27 3.05 -1.65
N LEU A 114 -12.87 1.83 -2.01
CA LEU A 114 -12.99 1.34 -3.38
C LEU A 114 -14.43 0.98 -3.75
N ARG A 115 -15.25 0.57 -2.79
CA ARG A 115 -16.67 0.24 -3.02
C ARG A 115 -17.55 1.49 -3.11
N GLY A 116 -17.13 2.51 -2.43
CA GLY A 116 -17.88 3.74 -2.29
C GLY A 116 -17.61 4.77 -3.30
#